data_b8ed280f8986ca77abd9b152d086d9c4
#
_entry.id   b8ed280f8986ca77abd9b152d086d9c4
#
_cell.length_a   1.000
_cell.length_b   1.000
_cell.length_c   1.000
_cell.angle_alpha   90.00
_cell.angle_beta   90.00
_cell.angle_gamma   90.00
#
_symmetry.space_group_name_H-M   'P 1'
#
loop_
_entity.id
_entity.type
_entity.pdbx_description
1 polymer ?
#
loop_
_entity_poly.entity_id
_entity_poly.type
_entity_poly.pdbx_seq_one_letter_code
_entity_poly.pdbx_strand_id
1 'polypeptide(L)'
;MLPTLTFDLTIQPDWLYEVKYDGFRAILNWDDSGITLTSRNNKPLLPQFPEIKDFLEPLEKLFQPFLPLQLDGELVLLENPYKANFSAIQVRGRTKAAKKIAEHAAKSPCRLMVFDILVLAGRPQHSKTFDERKARLSELFNQLNFPLEADPYSENLLQLVKAHKDFSKLWENVVLHDGEGIIAKQKNSLWEEGKRSLQWLKYKNWKYVSCFITALEKTNGYFYVGVYKEGTIQGIGQVLFGFKPDEKQALQSTIKQNMVREDSQFIYVEPAICLEIKYLELYDNQLREPHFHRFRFELKPTECTYEQFIFKQKNLPEDLDITHPDKPLWKDHDIQKADFILYLREVSPYMLPFLENRILTVIRYPHGMFGEPFYQKNCPDYAPDFVKTHLSEGIDYIVCNNLKTLIWLGNQLAIEYHIPFQTIHSKGASEIVFDLDPPSKEEFHLAVKAALLIKEVLDQLNLIGFVKTSGNKGLQIYLPLPENVFTFEDTRLFTSFIADYLISKDPDSFTTERMKKNRGNRLYVDYVQHSEGKTIVAPYSMRGNEHAGVATPLFWEEVDYSLHPVNFNMESALHRLRKQGDPFKNYFQTKSIQSFGPVLEVLKAKK
;
A
#
# COMPACT_ATOMS: atom_id res chain seq x y z
N MET A 1 11.35 26.07 9.70
CA MET A 1 10.78 25.51 10.95
C MET A 1 11.04 24.01 11.02
N LEU A 2 11.27 23.41 12.22
CA LEU A 2 11.60 22.00 12.42
C LEU A 2 10.61 21.36 13.39
N PRO A 3 10.06 20.15 13.09
CA PRO A 3 9.15 19.45 13.99
C PRO A 3 9.89 18.81 15.17
N THR A 4 9.21 18.73 16.32
CA THR A 4 9.67 18.02 17.52
C THR A 4 9.16 16.57 17.49
N LEU A 5 9.99 15.60 17.88
CA LEU A 5 9.57 14.20 18.00
C LEU A 5 8.64 14.05 19.21
N THR A 6 7.53 13.36 18.99
CA THR A 6 6.64 12.87 20.06
C THR A 6 6.42 11.36 19.92
N PHE A 7 6.23 10.69 21.07
CA PHE A 7 5.85 9.29 21.15
C PHE A 7 4.36 9.12 21.50
N ASP A 8 3.72 10.22 21.91
CA ASP A 8 2.31 10.30 22.21
C ASP A 8 1.76 11.55 21.54
N LEU A 9 0.70 11.38 20.74
CA LEU A 9 0.09 12.46 19.99
C LEU A 9 -1.37 12.63 20.43
N THR A 10 -1.63 13.68 21.18
CA THR A 10 -3.00 14.07 21.53
C THR A 10 -3.68 14.70 20.33
N ILE A 11 -4.76 14.09 19.84
CA ILE A 11 -5.56 14.58 18.72
C ILE A 11 -6.32 15.83 19.16
N GLN A 12 -6.21 16.92 18.39
CA GLN A 12 -6.86 18.20 18.68
C GLN A 12 -7.50 18.80 17.41
N PRO A 13 -8.62 19.53 17.52
CA PRO A 13 -9.36 20.04 16.35
C PRO A 13 -8.63 21.14 15.55
N ASP A 14 -7.67 21.82 16.17
CA ASP A 14 -6.88 22.92 15.58
C ASP A 14 -5.58 22.43 14.91
N TRP A 15 -5.41 21.12 14.77
CA TRP A 15 -4.28 20.52 14.10
C TRP A 15 -4.64 20.01 12.70
N LEU A 16 -3.65 20.04 11.81
CA LEU A 16 -3.67 19.36 10.52
C LEU A 16 -2.54 18.34 10.47
N TYR A 17 -2.78 17.26 9.76
CA TYR A 17 -1.91 16.09 9.70
C TYR A 17 -1.45 15.85 8.29
N GLU A 18 -0.15 15.70 8.08
CA GLU A 18 0.47 15.44 6.78
C GLU A 18 1.32 14.17 6.84
N VAL A 19 1.41 13.45 5.71
CA VAL A 19 2.34 12.32 5.59
C VAL A 19 3.77 12.81 5.81
N LYS A 20 4.51 12.11 6.67
CA LYS A 20 5.94 12.34 6.84
C LYS A 20 6.70 11.50 5.82
N TYR A 21 7.17 12.16 4.78
CA TYR A 21 8.08 11.54 3.82
C TYR A 21 9.52 11.58 4.33
N ASP A 22 10.29 10.55 3.96
CA ASP A 22 11.69 10.42 4.32
C ASP A 22 12.58 10.65 3.10
N GLY A 23 13.26 11.76 3.08
CA GLY A 23 14.06 12.19 1.96
C GLY A 23 15.10 13.25 2.32
N PHE A 24 15.27 14.21 1.44
CA PHE A 24 16.08 15.39 1.69
C PHE A 24 15.19 16.62 1.70
N ARG A 25 15.05 17.27 2.87
CA ARG A 25 14.35 18.56 2.90
C ARG A 25 15.02 19.54 1.95
N ALA A 26 14.21 20.15 1.10
CA ALA A 26 14.66 21.00 0.01
C ALA A 26 13.82 22.26 -0.08
N ILE A 27 14.50 23.40 -0.27
CA ILE A 27 13.89 24.68 -0.61
C ILE A 27 14.08 24.91 -2.10
N LEU A 28 12.97 24.98 -2.81
CA LEU A 28 12.93 25.38 -4.21
C LEU A 28 12.77 26.91 -4.25
N ASN A 29 13.72 27.59 -4.92
CA ASN A 29 13.59 29.01 -5.26
C ASN A 29 13.52 29.14 -6.77
N TRP A 30 12.61 29.98 -7.24
CA TRP A 30 12.46 30.31 -8.65
C TRP A 30 12.25 31.82 -8.79
N ASP A 31 13.20 32.50 -9.36
CA ASP A 31 13.19 33.96 -9.60
C ASP A 31 13.86 34.27 -10.94
N ASP A 32 14.14 35.55 -11.19
CA ASP A 32 14.77 36.04 -12.43
C ASP A 32 16.17 35.46 -12.67
N SER A 33 16.84 34.94 -11.63
CA SER A 33 18.15 34.25 -11.74
C SER A 33 18.00 32.76 -12.12
N GLY A 34 16.77 32.24 -12.17
CA GLY A 34 16.43 30.88 -12.53
C GLY A 34 16.01 30.03 -11.34
N ILE A 35 16.09 28.69 -11.54
CA ILE A 35 15.66 27.70 -10.55
C ILE A 35 16.84 27.24 -9.72
N THR A 36 16.70 27.26 -8.41
CA THR A 36 17.64 26.64 -7.47
C THR A 36 16.91 25.69 -6.52
N LEU A 37 17.57 24.61 -6.13
CA LEU A 37 17.09 23.66 -5.14
C LEU A 37 18.19 23.44 -4.10
N THR A 38 17.94 23.80 -2.86
CA THR A 38 18.92 23.75 -1.78
C THR A 38 18.45 22.90 -0.61
N SER A 39 19.37 22.12 -0.03
CA SER A 39 19.09 21.35 1.17
C SER A 39 18.99 22.21 2.42
N ARG A 40 18.52 21.64 3.52
CA ARG A 40 18.46 22.30 4.85
C ARG A 40 19.78 22.99 5.27
N ASN A 41 20.91 22.50 4.82
CA ASN A 41 22.24 23.04 5.11
C ASN A 41 22.76 23.94 3.96
N ASN A 42 21.89 24.50 3.15
CA ASN A 42 22.19 25.35 1.99
C ASN A 42 23.12 24.72 0.96
N LYS A 43 23.16 23.38 0.87
CA LYS A 43 23.90 22.70 -0.19
C LYS A 43 23.03 22.56 -1.44
N PRO A 44 23.58 22.81 -2.66
CA PRO A 44 22.82 22.65 -3.88
C PRO A 44 22.48 21.17 -4.11
N LEU A 45 21.25 20.90 -4.55
CA LEU A 45 20.73 19.56 -4.83
C LEU A 45 20.57 19.27 -6.34
N LEU A 46 20.37 20.31 -7.16
CA LEU A 46 20.19 20.14 -8.62
C LEU A 46 21.30 19.36 -9.32
N PRO A 47 22.59 19.45 -8.91
CA PRO A 47 23.63 18.64 -9.55
C PRO A 47 23.41 17.12 -9.46
N GLN A 48 22.75 16.62 -8.40
CA GLN A 48 22.41 15.21 -8.21
C GLN A 48 20.99 14.87 -8.63
N PHE A 49 20.11 15.88 -8.78
CA PHE A 49 18.70 15.76 -9.08
C PHE A 49 18.27 16.72 -10.20
N PRO A 50 18.90 16.65 -11.40
CA PRO A 50 18.66 17.60 -12.50
C PRO A 50 17.23 17.53 -13.02
N GLU A 51 16.55 16.39 -12.91
CA GLU A 51 15.20 16.16 -13.38
C GLU A 51 14.17 17.16 -12.81
N ILE A 52 14.40 17.71 -11.63
CA ILE A 52 13.50 18.71 -11.04
C ILE A 52 13.55 20.01 -11.84
N LYS A 53 14.76 20.43 -12.24
CA LYS A 53 14.96 21.62 -13.07
C LYS A 53 14.44 21.38 -14.47
N ASP A 54 14.84 20.23 -15.08
CA ASP A 54 14.44 19.85 -16.44
C ASP A 54 12.90 19.76 -16.58
N PHE A 55 12.20 19.35 -15.52
CA PHE A 55 10.74 19.32 -15.47
C PHE A 55 10.13 20.73 -15.38
N LEU A 56 10.73 21.62 -14.59
CA LEU A 56 10.15 22.95 -14.31
C LEU A 56 10.46 23.98 -15.41
N GLU A 57 11.65 23.99 -16.01
CA GLU A 57 12.04 24.99 -17.01
C GLU A 57 11.05 25.12 -18.18
N PRO A 58 10.53 24.04 -18.79
CA PRO A 58 9.55 24.17 -19.87
C PRO A 58 8.21 24.81 -19.43
N LEU A 59 7.95 24.84 -18.12
CA LEU A 59 6.73 25.37 -17.53
C LEU A 59 6.85 26.85 -17.11
N GLU A 60 7.95 27.53 -17.41
CA GLU A 60 8.24 28.91 -16.99
C GLU A 60 7.06 29.86 -17.25
N LYS A 61 6.47 29.83 -18.45
CA LYS A 61 5.33 30.67 -18.81
C LYS A 61 4.11 30.45 -17.89
N LEU A 62 3.90 29.20 -17.46
CA LEU A 62 2.81 28.83 -16.56
C LEU A 62 3.07 29.37 -15.14
N PHE A 63 4.34 29.37 -14.70
CA PHE A 63 4.72 29.86 -13.38
C PHE A 63 4.92 31.38 -13.30
N GLN A 64 5.06 32.08 -14.44
CA GLN A 64 5.33 33.53 -14.49
C GLN A 64 4.48 34.38 -13.55
N PRO A 65 3.13 34.16 -13.41
CA PRO A 65 2.30 34.96 -12.50
C PRO A 65 2.63 34.79 -11.01
N PHE A 66 3.35 33.74 -10.65
CA PHE A 66 3.65 33.35 -9.28
C PHE A 66 5.09 33.62 -8.85
N LEU A 67 5.94 34.07 -9.80
CA LEU A 67 7.35 34.36 -9.54
C LEU A 67 7.54 35.77 -8.94
N PRO A 68 8.57 35.98 -8.14
CA PRO A 68 9.44 35.02 -7.45
C PRO A 68 8.68 34.10 -6.52
N LEU A 69 9.04 32.79 -6.53
CA LEU A 69 8.39 31.72 -5.79
C LEU A 69 9.42 31.00 -4.90
N GLN A 70 9.03 30.71 -3.63
CA GLN A 70 9.81 29.85 -2.75
C GLN A 70 8.92 28.80 -2.09
N LEU A 71 9.27 27.53 -2.30
CA LEU A 71 8.54 26.36 -1.78
C LEU A 71 9.43 25.54 -0.84
N ASP A 72 8.83 25.06 0.26
CA ASP A 72 9.48 24.14 1.20
C ASP A 72 8.91 22.73 1.02
N GLY A 73 9.77 21.76 0.80
CA GLY A 73 9.35 20.40 0.48
C GLY A 73 10.34 19.35 0.93
N GLU A 74 9.99 18.10 0.67
CA GLU A 74 10.87 16.94 0.83
C GLU A 74 11.15 16.32 -0.54
N LEU A 75 12.41 16.25 -0.95
CA LEU A 75 12.84 15.59 -2.17
C LEU A 75 12.94 14.10 -1.91
N VAL A 76 12.16 13.29 -2.65
CA VAL A 76 11.96 11.87 -2.38
C VAL A 76 11.94 11.00 -3.63
N LEU A 77 12.15 9.72 -3.43
CA LEU A 77 11.73 8.65 -4.36
C LEU A 77 10.49 7.98 -3.77
N LEU A 78 9.32 8.21 -4.35
CA LEU A 78 8.07 7.62 -3.86
C LEU A 78 7.98 6.14 -4.25
N GLU A 79 7.63 5.28 -3.28
CA GLU A 79 7.23 3.88 -3.49
C GLU A 79 5.70 3.75 -3.65
N ASN A 80 4.97 4.51 -2.83
CA ASN A 80 3.52 4.61 -2.86
C ASN A 80 3.10 5.99 -2.31
N PRO A 81 1.80 6.35 -2.30
CA PRO A 81 1.37 7.69 -1.85
C PRO A 81 1.75 8.06 -0.41
N TYR A 82 2.13 7.11 0.43
CA TYR A 82 2.43 7.30 1.86
C TYR A 82 3.88 7.00 2.23
N LYS A 83 4.67 6.43 1.29
CA LYS A 83 6.04 5.96 1.56
C LYS A 83 7.04 6.45 0.53
N ALA A 84 8.20 6.89 1.00
CA ALA A 84 9.37 7.19 0.21
C ALA A 84 10.52 6.19 0.49
N ASN A 85 11.36 5.92 -0.49
CA ASN A 85 12.54 5.08 -0.38
C ASN A 85 13.76 5.90 0.02
N PHE A 86 14.02 5.97 1.32
CA PHE A 86 15.14 6.73 1.85
C PHE A 86 16.50 6.18 1.42
N SER A 87 16.65 4.87 1.39
CA SER A 87 17.90 4.22 0.98
C SER A 87 18.29 4.58 -0.44
N ALA A 88 17.31 4.55 -1.35
CA ALA A 88 17.55 4.89 -2.76
C ALA A 88 17.89 6.37 -2.96
N ILE A 89 17.22 7.31 -2.25
CA ILE A 89 17.55 8.73 -2.39
C ILE A 89 18.91 9.07 -1.76
N GLN A 90 19.32 8.36 -0.70
CA GLN A 90 20.67 8.52 -0.14
C GLN A 90 21.76 8.09 -1.15
N VAL A 91 21.58 6.97 -1.85
CA VAL A 91 22.48 6.51 -2.90
C VAL A 91 22.60 7.58 -4.00
N ARG A 92 21.46 8.13 -4.44
CA ARG A 92 21.43 9.20 -5.44
C ARG A 92 22.17 10.44 -4.98
N GLY A 93 21.91 10.92 -3.76
CA GLY A 93 22.56 12.11 -3.20
C GLY A 93 24.08 12.00 -3.05
N ARG A 94 24.62 10.77 -2.96
CA ARG A 94 26.07 10.49 -2.93
C ARG A 94 26.68 10.27 -4.30
N THR A 95 25.87 10.08 -5.35
CA THR A 95 26.34 9.80 -6.70
C THR A 95 26.99 11.04 -7.31
N LYS A 96 28.22 10.91 -7.84
CA LYS A 96 29.01 12.00 -8.45
C LYS A 96 29.19 11.84 -9.97
N ALA A 97 29.07 10.62 -10.48
CA ALA A 97 29.28 10.33 -11.89
C ALA A 97 28.09 10.81 -12.73
N ALA A 98 28.32 11.77 -13.64
CA ALA A 98 27.26 12.39 -14.45
C ALA A 98 26.40 11.38 -15.22
N LYS A 99 27.04 10.34 -15.82
CA LYS A 99 26.29 9.27 -16.51
C LYS A 99 25.32 8.54 -15.60
N LYS A 100 25.73 8.19 -14.37
CA LYS A 100 24.85 7.53 -13.38
C LYS A 100 23.74 8.45 -12.90
N ILE A 101 24.03 9.76 -12.73
CA ILE A 101 23.01 10.75 -12.37
C ILE A 101 21.93 10.80 -13.44
N ALA A 102 22.30 10.90 -14.72
CA ALA A 102 21.36 10.90 -15.84
C ALA A 102 20.54 9.59 -15.94
N GLU A 103 21.20 8.43 -15.76
CA GLU A 103 20.52 7.13 -15.75
C GLU A 103 19.48 7.04 -14.60
N HIS A 104 19.82 7.52 -13.42
CA HIS A 104 18.91 7.55 -12.26
C HIS A 104 17.73 8.51 -12.49
N ALA A 105 18.01 9.71 -13.02
CA ALA A 105 16.98 10.71 -13.33
C ALA A 105 15.95 10.18 -14.35
N ALA A 106 16.41 9.42 -15.35
CA ALA A 106 15.53 8.84 -16.37
C ALA A 106 14.73 7.61 -15.88
N LYS A 107 15.36 6.72 -15.07
CA LYS A 107 14.72 5.47 -14.65
C LYS A 107 13.82 5.62 -13.43
N SER A 108 14.18 6.50 -12.50
CA SER A 108 13.51 6.67 -11.22
C SER A 108 13.61 8.14 -10.79
N PRO A 109 12.85 9.03 -11.44
CA PRO A 109 12.91 10.46 -11.13
C PRO A 109 12.44 10.73 -9.71
N CYS A 110 13.16 11.63 -9.02
CA CYS A 110 12.74 12.13 -7.73
C CYS A 110 11.56 13.08 -7.86
N ARG A 111 10.78 13.20 -6.80
CA ARG A 111 9.68 14.15 -6.67
C ARG A 111 9.93 15.10 -5.52
N LEU A 112 9.58 16.36 -5.72
CA LEU A 112 9.55 17.33 -4.63
C LEU A 112 8.13 17.37 -4.04
N MET A 113 7.99 16.81 -2.84
CA MET A 113 6.75 16.77 -2.06
C MET A 113 6.62 18.09 -1.29
N VAL A 114 5.85 19.03 -1.82
CA VAL A 114 5.74 20.38 -1.28
C VAL A 114 4.74 20.43 -0.15
N PHE A 115 5.18 20.86 1.02
CA PHE A 115 4.33 20.96 2.21
C PHE A 115 4.11 22.38 2.72
N ASP A 116 4.88 23.39 2.25
CA ASP A 116 4.71 24.80 2.64
C ASP A 116 5.12 25.77 1.51
N ILE A 117 4.58 27.00 1.55
CA ILE A 117 4.91 28.08 0.64
C ILE A 117 5.46 29.27 1.45
N LEU A 118 6.66 29.74 1.09
CA LEU A 118 7.39 30.77 1.85
C LEU A 118 7.40 32.13 1.15
N VAL A 119 7.39 32.14 -0.20
CA VAL A 119 7.26 33.35 -1.03
C VAL A 119 6.32 33.02 -2.19
N LEU A 120 5.39 33.92 -2.49
CA LEU A 120 4.46 33.82 -3.63
C LEU A 120 4.37 35.19 -4.32
N ALA A 121 4.65 35.25 -5.63
CA ALA A 121 4.69 36.47 -6.42
C ALA A 121 5.53 37.59 -5.73
N GLY A 122 6.71 37.20 -5.24
CA GLY A 122 7.63 38.07 -4.51
C GLY A 122 7.20 38.47 -3.10
N ARG A 123 6.05 38.02 -2.62
CA ARG A 123 5.52 38.37 -1.30
C ARG A 123 5.84 37.29 -0.27
N PRO A 124 6.59 37.58 0.81
CA PRO A 124 6.84 36.67 1.91
C PRO A 124 5.55 36.21 2.58
N GLN A 125 5.47 34.91 2.92
CA GLN A 125 4.30 34.27 3.56
C GLN A 125 4.52 33.96 5.06
N HIS A 126 5.67 34.29 5.62
CA HIS A 126 6.06 33.92 6.99
C HIS A 126 5.12 34.46 8.07
N SER A 127 4.50 35.63 7.84
CA SER A 127 3.52 36.24 8.74
C SER A 127 2.11 35.63 8.66
N LYS A 128 1.90 34.69 7.74
CA LYS A 128 0.65 33.98 7.60
C LYS A 128 0.65 32.72 8.46
N THR A 129 -0.52 32.34 8.93
CA THR A 129 -0.70 31.06 9.63
C THR A 129 -0.46 29.86 8.70
N PHE A 130 -0.18 28.69 9.27
CA PHE A 130 0.01 27.48 8.47
C PHE A 130 -1.23 27.15 7.63
N ASP A 131 -2.43 27.32 8.18
CA ASP A 131 -3.68 27.08 7.46
C ASP A 131 -3.83 28.00 6.23
N GLU A 132 -3.52 29.29 6.39
CA GLU A 132 -3.52 30.27 5.27
C GLU A 132 -2.47 29.92 4.20
N ARG A 133 -1.24 29.55 4.63
CA ARG A 133 -0.18 29.16 3.69
C ARG A 133 -0.54 27.88 2.93
N LYS A 134 -1.14 26.91 3.63
CA LYS A 134 -1.59 25.65 3.03
C LYS A 134 -2.73 25.85 2.02
N ALA A 135 -3.68 26.71 2.33
CA ALA A 135 -4.75 27.09 1.41
C ALA A 135 -4.18 27.71 0.12
N ARG A 136 -3.24 28.66 0.24
CA ARG A 136 -2.56 29.30 -0.90
C ARG A 136 -1.75 28.30 -1.72
N LEU A 137 -1.05 27.38 -1.06
CA LEU A 137 -0.30 26.33 -1.73
C LEU A 137 -1.24 25.41 -2.54
N SER A 138 -2.37 25.01 -1.94
CA SER A 138 -3.38 24.20 -2.64
C SER A 138 -4.01 24.95 -3.81
N GLU A 139 -4.27 26.23 -3.67
CA GLU A 139 -4.77 27.08 -4.75
C GLU A 139 -3.75 27.20 -5.89
N LEU A 140 -2.48 27.40 -5.59
CA LEU A 140 -1.40 27.42 -6.59
C LEU A 140 -1.37 26.12 -7.39
N PHE A 141 -1.42 24.96 -6.73
CA PHE A 141 -1.42 23.65 -7.39
C PHE A 141 -2.66 23.44 -8.27
N ASN A 142 -3.84 23.89 -7.81
CA ASN A 142 -5.07 23.87 -8.62
C ASN A 142 -4.93 24.74 -9.87
N GLN A 143 -4.41 25.96 -9.76
CA GLN A 143 -4.24 26.88 -10.89
C GLN A 143 -3.22 26.35 -11.91
N LEU A 144 -2.20 25.63 -11.45
CA LEU A 144 -1.22 24.95 -12.29
C LEU A 144 -1.72 23.63 -12.86
N ASN A 145 -2.90 23.16 -12.45
CA ASN A 145 -3.43 21.83 -12.77
C ASN A 145 -2.49 20.70 -12.36
N PHE A 146 -1.85 20.83 -11.20
CA PHE A 146 -0.93 19.86 -10.63
C PHE A 146 -1.65 18.95 -9.61
N PRO A 147 -1.15 17.72 -9.37
CA PRO A 147 -1.76 16.77 -8.43
C PRO A 147 -1.85 17.33 -7.01
N LEU A 148 -3.03 17.21 -6.40
CA LEU A 148 -3.28 17.56 -5.00
C LEU A 148 -3.02 16.40 -4.03
N GLU A 149 -2.71 15.24 -4.57
CA GLU A 149 -2.37 14.01 -3.83
C GLU A 149 -1.09 13.40 -4.39
N ALA A 150 -0.37 12.69 -3.53
CA ALA A 150 0.84 12.00 -3.94
C ALA A 150 0.54 10.85 -4.90
N ASP A 151 1.23 10.83 -6.04
CA ASP A 151 1.17 9.74 -7.02
C ASP A 151 2.60 9.38 -7.50
N PRO A 152 3.11 8.18 -7.15
CA PRO A 152 4.43 7.74 -7.57
C PRO A 152 4.54 7.51 -9.08
N TYR A 153 3.42 7.42 -9.79
CA TYR A 153 3.37 7.16 -11.24
C TYR A 153 3.04 8.40 -12.08
N SER A 154 2.79 9.54 -11.42
CA SER A 154 2.57 10.82 -12.10
C SER A 154 3.83 11.30 -12.82
N GLU A 155 3.66 11.89 -13.99
CA GLU A 155 4.74 12.60 -14.70
C GLU A 155 5.13 13.93 -14.00
N ASN A 156 4.24 14.47 -13.15
CA ASN A 156 4.51 15.66 -12.36
C ASN A 156 5.52 15.36 -11.24
N LEU A 157 6.69 16.00 -11.31
CA LEU A 157 7.72 15.86 -10.30
C LEU A 157 7.57 16.84 -9.12
N LEU A 158 6.64 17.81 -9.21
CA LEU A 158 6.26 18.69 -8.13
C LEU A 158 4.86 18.27 -7.64
N GLN A 159 4.75 17.77 -6.41
CA GLN A 159 3.51 17.24 -5.85
C GLN A 159 3.18 17.84 -4.48
N LEU A 160 1.90 18.01 -4.19
CA LEU A 160 1.44 18.55 -2.92
C LEU A 160 1.42 17.47 -1.84
N VAL A 161 1.94 17.79 -0.65
CA VAL A 161 1.65 17.03 0.55
C VAL A 161 0.27 17.46 1.07
N LYS A 162 -0.73 16.62 0.92
CA LYS A 162 -2.10 16.91 1.36
C LYS A 162 -2.18 17.00 2.88
N ALA A 163 -2.90 18.00 3.38
CA ALA A 163 -3.21 18.16 4.80
C ALA A 163 -4.57 17.52 5.13
N HIS A 164 -4.61 16.69 6.16
CA HIS A 164 -5.78 15.95 6.61
C HIS A 164 -6.27 16.47 7.96
N LYS A 165 -7.59 16.46 8.18
CA LYS A 165 -8.21 16.79 9.48
C LYS A 165 -8.35 15.56 10.37
N ASP A 166 -8.51 14.39 9.78
CA ASP A 166 -8.70 13.11 10.46
C ASP A 166 -7.35 12.41 10.61
N PHE A 167 -6.83 12.42 11.83
CA PHE A 167 -5.59 11.72 12.18
C PHE A 167 -5.74 10.20 12.03
N SER A 168 -6.83 9.64 12.54
CA SER A 168 -6.99 8.17 12.63
C SER A 168 -6.98 7.55 11.23
N LYS A 169 -7.75 8.14 10.31
CA LYS A 169 -7.81 7.67 8.92
C LYS A 169 -6.47 7.84 8.20
N LEU A 170 -5.77 8.95 8.43
CA LEU A 170 -4.43 9.14 7.86
C LEU A 170 -3.43 8.14 8.44
N TRP A 171 -3.47 7.91 9.76
CA TRP A 171 -2.58 6.98 10.45
C TRP A 171 -2.76 5.54 9.97
N GLU A 172 -4.01 5.10 9.84
CA GLU A 172 -4.32 3.78 9.28
C GLU A 172 -3.69 3.59 7.89
N ASN A 173 -3.80 4.59 7.01
CA ASN A 173 -3.17 4.54 5.68
C ASN A 173 -1.64 4.55 5.76
N VAL A 174 -1.05 5.37 6.64
CA VAL A 174 0.42 5.40 6.82
C VAL A 174 0.93 4.04 7.29
N VAL A 175 0.26 3.41 8.26
CA VAL A 175 0.62 2.07 8.74
C VAL A 175 0.38 1.03 7.65
N LEU A 176 -0.77 1.08 6.96
CA LEU A 176 -1.14 0.15 5.90
C LEU A 176 -0.13 0.16 4.75
N HIS A 177 0.41 1.32 4.38
CA HIS A 177 1.36 1.50 3.29
C HIS A 177 2.83 1.55 3.75
N ASP A 178 3.11 1.19 5.00
CA ASP A 178 4.45 1.18 5.59
C ASP A 178 5.18 2.55 5.51
N GLY A 179 4.41 3.65 5.64
CA GLY A 179 4.94 5.01 5.66
C GLY A 179 5.75 5.31 6.93
N GLU A 180 6.63 6.32 6.89
CA GLU A 180 7.51 6.67 8.02
C GLU A 180 6.75 7.25 9.22
N GLY A 181 5.62 7.94 8.97
CA GLY A 181 4.85 8.58 10.03
C GLY A 181 4.04 9.78 9.55
N ILE A 182 3.72 10.66 10.49
CA ILE A 182 2.90 11.86 10.30
C ILE A 182 3.61 13.08 10.87
N ILE A 183 3.43 14.24 10.22
CA ILE A 183 3.71 15.55 10.78
C ILE A 183 2.38 16.20 11.17
N ALA A 184 2.17 16.42 12.46
CA ALA A 184 1.06 17.21 12.96
C ALA A 184 1.48 18.69 13.07
N LYS A 185 0.66 19.60 12.55
CA LYS A 185 0.94 21.04 12.49
C LYS A 185 -0.25 21.82 13.01
N GLN A 186 -0.03 22.73 13.97
CA GLN A 186 -1.06 23.67 14.41
C GLN A 186 -1.44 24.64 13.29
N LYS A 187 -2.74 24.82 13.06
CA LYS A 187 -3.29 25.69 12.03
C LYS A 187 -2.80 27.14 12.13
N ASN A 188 -2.67 27.66 13.34
CA ASN A 188 -2.27 29.03 13.62
C ASN A 188 -0.74 29.22 13.72
N SER A 189 0.08 28.18 13.48
CA SER A 189 1.53 28.31 13.58
C SER A 189 2.12 29.19 12.47
N LEU A 190 3.03 30.09 12.87
CA LEU A 190 3.83 30.89 11.95
C LEU A 190 5.11 30.14 11.57
N TRP A 191 5.65 30.45 10.39
CA TRP A 191 6.89 29.86 9.95
C TRP A 191 8.10 30.68 10.41
N GLU A 192 9.06 30.01 11.07
CA GLU A 192 10.30 30.63 11.53
C GLU A 192 11.49 29.76 11.08
N GLU A 193 12.48 30.42 10.44
CA GLU A 193 13.65 29.72 9.91
C GLU A 193 14.47 29.03 11.03
N GLY A 194 14.87 27.77 10.80
CA GLY A 194 15.73 27.02 11.70
C GLY A 194 15.11 26.65 13.07
N LYS A 195 13.97 27.24 13.44
CA LYS A 195 13.36 27.03 14.76
C LYS A 195 12.74 25.66 14.90
N ARG A 196 13.12 24.94 15.98
CA ARG A 196 12.41 23.72 16.42
C ARG A 196 11.18 24.14 17.23
N SER A 197 10.01 23.63 16.84
CA SER A 197 8.74 24.07 17.40
C SER A 197 7.94 22.88 17.97
N LEU A 198 7.19 23.15 19.06
CA LEU A 198 6.16 22.25 19.58
C LEU A 198 4.84 22.38 18.81
N GLN A 199 4.70 23.42 17.99
CA GLN A 199 3.54 23.60 17.11
C GLN A 199 3.60 22.69 15.86
N TRP A 200 4.75 22.06 15.61
CA TRP A 200 4.95 21.02 14.61
C TRP A 200 5.53 19.80 15.31
N LEU A 201 4.78 18.70 15.26
CA LEU A 201 5.16 17.44 15.90
C LEU A 201 5.35 16.37 14.83
N LYS A 202 6.38 15.54 14.97
CA LYS A 202 6.56 14.35 14.18
C LYS A 202 6.22 13.12 15.00
N TYR A 203 5.27 12.35 14.53
CA TYR A 203 4.84 11.06 15.08
C TYR A 203 5.22 9.96 14.11
N LYS A 204 6.08 9.01 14.54
CA LYS A 204 6.71 8.03 13.67
C LYS A 204 6.05 6.66 13.78
N ASN A 205 6.03 5.93 12.67
CA ASN A 205 5.56 4.56 12.58
C ASN A 205 6.68 3.60 12.99
N TRP A 206 6.86 3.46 14.31
CA TRP A 206 7.91 2.62 14.87
C TRP A 206 7.64 1.14 14.67
N LYS A 207 8.67 0.41 14.29
CA LYS A 207 8.72 -1.05 14.28
C LYS A 207 9.45 -1.54 15.52
N TYR A 208 9.20 -2.78 15.92
CA TYR A 208 9.76 -3.36 17.12
C TYR A 208 10.48 -4.66 16.81
N VAL A 209 11.63 -4.88 17.48
CA VAL A 209 12.39 -6.12 17.41
C VAL A 209 12.77 -6.59 18.80
N SER A 210 12.53 -7.88 19.10
CA SER A 210 13.11 -8.56 20.25
C SER A 210 14.49 -9.10 19.86
N CYS A 211 15.50 -8.72 20.60
CA CYS A 211 16.90 -9.07 20.34
C CYS A 211 17.65 -9.24 21.67
N PHE A 212 18.90 -9.67 21.61
CA PHE A 212 19.76 -9.79 22.78
C PHE A 212 21.05 -8.98 22.63
N ILE A 213 21.64 -8.63 23.75
CA ILE A 213 22.91 -7.90 23.78
C ILE A 213 24.05 -8.86 23.47
N THR A 214 25.00 -8.40 22.63
CA THR A 214 26.22 -9.14 22.25
C THR A 214 27.50 -8.47 22.70
N ALA A 215 27.52 -7.12 22.76
CA ALA A 215 28.69 -6.37 23.20
C ALA A 215 28.34 -4.96 23.72
N LEU A 216 29.26 -4.39 24.49
CA LEU A 216 29.28 -2.98 24.89
C LEU A 216 30.50 -2.30 24.27
N GLU A 217 30.31 -1.23 23.55
CA GLU A 217 31.40 -0.36 23.07
C GLU A 217 31.92 0.53 24.20
N LYS A 218 33.25 0.51 24.43
CA LYS A 218 33.89 1.19 25.56
C LYS A 218 33.90 2.72 25.41
N THR A 219 34.06 3.21 24.18
CA THR A 219 34.29 4.63 23.90
C THR A 219 33.00 5.43 24.00
N ASN A 220 31.96 5.02 23.28
CA ASN A 220 30.70 5.76 23.18
C ASN A 220 29.56 5.15 23.99
N GLY A 221 29.75 3.93 24.52
CA GLY A 221 28.80 3.23 25.38
C GLY A 221 27.58 2.71 24.64
N TYR A 222 27.71 2.38 23.33
CA TYR A 222 26.69 1.71 22.57
C TYR A 222 26.59 0.24 22.97
N PHE A 223 25.37 -0.27 23.03
CA PHE A 223 25.07 -1.68 23.17
C PHE A 223 24.85 -2.29 21.81
N TYR A 224 25.66 -3.27 21.42
CA TYR A 224 25.50 -4.04 20.20
C TYR A 224 24.49 -5.15 20.43
N VAL A 225 23.63 -5.36 19.44
CA VAL A 225 22.51 -6.29 19.55
C VAL A 225 22.46 -7.23 18.37
N GLY A 226 21.94 -8.43 18.64
CA GLY A 226 21.83 -9.48 17.65
C GLY A 226 20.59 -10.34 17.83
N VAL A 227 20.34 -11.16 16.83
CA VAL A 227 19.36 -12.24 16.80
C VAL A 227 20.02 -13.52 16.32
N TYR A 228 19.44 -14.68 16.57
CA TYR A 228 19.92 -15.93 15.97
C TYR A 228 19.43 -16.10 14.55
N LYS A 229 20.33 -16.46 13.65
CA LYS A 229 20.04 -16.89 12.28
C LYS A 229 20.71 -18.23 12.03
N GLU A 230 19.92 -19.26 11.78
CA GLU A 230 20.44 -20.63 11.55
C GLU A 230 21.43 -21.08 12.63
N GLY A 231 21.12 -20.78 13.90
CA GLY A 231 21.96 -21.13 15.05
C GLY A 231 23.19 -20.25 15.28
N THR A 232 23.46 -19.26 14.42
CA THR A 232 24.56 -18.29 14.55
C THR A 232 24.05 -16.91 14.95
N ILE A 233 24.90 -16.10 15.59
CA ILE A 233 24.54 -14.74 15.96
C ILE A 233 24.66 -13.81 14.75
N GLN A 234 23.53 -13.23 14.33
CA GLN A 234 23.48 -12.17 13.33
C GLN A 234 23.36 -10.82 14.06
N GLY A 235 24.38 -9.97 13.97
CA GLY A 235 24.29 -8.58 14.44
C GLY A 235 23.28 -7.79 13.63
N ILE A 236 22.43 -7.02 14.30
CA ILE A 236 21.38 -6.18 13.65
C ILE A 236 21.55 -4.69 13.97
N GLY A 237 22.58 -4.30 14.70
CA GLY A 237 22.86 -2.90 14.97
C GLY A 237 23.31 -2.64 16.40
N GLN A 238 23.21 -1.36 16.75
CA GLN A 238 23.63 -0.85 18.06
C GLN A 238 22.60 0.15 18.59
N VAL A 239 22.41 0.20 19.91
CA VAL A 239 21.45 1.09 20.58
C VAL A 239 22.12 1.87 21.71
N LEU A 240 21.77 3.15 21.82
CA LEU A 240 22.24 4.04 22.88
C LEU A 240 21.10 4.79 23.57
N PHE A 241 20.09 5.16 22.78
CA PHE A 241 19.00 6.03 23.19
C PHE A 241 17.80 5.24 23.74
N GLY A 242 17.01 5.88 24.60
CA GLY A 242 15.79 5.32 25.18
C GLY A 242 15.95 4.75 26.58
N PHE A 243 17.16 4.44 27.03
CA PHE A 243 17.42 3.98 28.41
C PHE A 243 17.28 5.12 29.41
N LYS A 244 16.73 4.82 30.58
CA LYS A 244 16.89 5.67 31.76
C LYS A 244 18.32 5.58 32.27
N PRO A 245 18.85 6.62 32.99
CA PRO A 245 20.23 6.61 33.47
C PRO A 245 20.59 5.41 34.35
N ASP A 246 19.69 5.03 35.25
CA ASP A 246 19.80 3.89 36.14
C ASP A 246 19.77 2.54 35.41
N GLU A 247 18.88 2.39 34.44
CA GLU A 247 18.79 1.21 33.56
C GLU A 247 20.10 1.03 32.77
N LYS A 248 20.61 2.12 32.19
CA LYS A 248 21.87 2.10 31.44
C LYS A 248 23.06 1.69 32.32
N GLN A 249 23.15 2.28 33.52
CA GLN A 249 24.22 1.97 34.47
C GLN A 249 24.16 0.52 34.94
N ALA A 250 22.96 0.02 35.30
CA ALA A 250 22.75 -1.36 35.70
C ALA A 250 23.18 -2.33 34.60
N LEU A 251 22.74 -2.06 33.36
CA LEU A 251 23.09 -2.87 32.21
C LEU A 251 24.60 -2.91 31.94
N GLN A 252 25.27 -1.75 31.99
CA GLN A 252 26.72 -1.68 31.84
C GLN A 252 27.47 -2.47 32.94
N SER A 253 26.99 -2.41 34.19
CA SER A 253 27.57 -3.16 35.32
C SER A 253 27.38 -4.67 35.10
N THR A 254 26.19 -5.10 34.68
CA THR A 254 25.89 -6.51 34.42
C THR A 254 26.77 -7.06 33.29
N ILE A 255 26.95 -6.28 32.20
CA ILE A 255 27.83 -6.66 31.08
C ILE A 255 29.27 -6.84 31.55
N LYS A 256 29.79 -5.92 32.36
CA LYS A 256 31.16 -6.01 32.87
C LYS A 256 31.36 -7.22 33.79
N GLN A 257 30.36 -7.57 34.61
CA GLN A 257 30.42 -8.72 35.51
C GLN A 257 30.33 -10.07 34.77
N ASN A 258 29.65 -10.12 33.63
CA ASN A 258 29.41 -11.33 32.85
C ASN A 258 30.21 -11.34 31.53
N MET A 259 31.29 -10.60 31.48
CA MET A 259 32.19 -10.52 30.34
C MET A 259 32.82 -11.87 30.03
N VAL A 260 32.76 -12.29 28.76
CA VAL A 260 33.43 -13.52 28.25
C VAL A 260 34.73 -13.20 27.52
N ARG A 261 34.80 -12.03 26.90
CA ARG A 261 35.95 -11.54 26.17
C ARG A 261 35.96 -10.01 26.13
N GLU A 262 37.12 -9.44 26.04
CA GLU A 262 37.33 -8.01 25.90
C GLU A 262 38.45 -7.74 24.89
N ASP A 263 38.36 -6.68 24.13
CA ASP A 263 39.42 -6.11 23.27
C ASP A 263 39.57 -4.60 23.53
N SER A 264 40.31 -3.91 22.67
CA SER A 264 40.53 -2.45 22.81
C SER A 264 39.24 -1.62 22.68
N GLN A 265 38.24 -2.11 21.98
CA GLN A 265 37.02 -1.37 21.66
C GLN A 265 35.78 -1.91 22.37
N PHE A 266 35.67 -3.22 22.59
CA PHE A 266 34.46 -3.88 23.04
C PHE A 266 34.64 -4.76 24.27
N ILE A 267 33.55 -4.90 25.02
CA ILE A 267 33.32 -5.93 26.03
C ILE A 267 32.23 -6.85 25.49
N TYR A 268 32.54 -8.13 25.28
CA TYR A 268 31.63 -9.13 24.74
C TYR A 268 30.98 -9.95 25.85
N VAL A 269 29.70 -10.31 25.63
CA VAL A 269 28.93 -11.16 26.54
C VAL A 269 28.24 -12.28 25.77
N GLU A 270 28.00 -13.40 26.46
CA GLU A 270 27.06 -14.41 25.93
C GLU A 270 25.63 -13.85 25.87
N PRO A 271 24.84 -14.26 24.89
CA PRO A 271 23.43 -13.89 24.80
C PRO A 271 22.64 -14.33 26.03
N ALA A 272 22.27 -13.38 26.89
CA ALA A 272 21.51 -13.63 28.12
C ALA A 272 20.42 -12.54 28.34
N ILE A 273 20.71 -11.29 27.97
CA ILE A 273 19.84 -10.14 28.21
C ILE A 273 19.06 -9.85 26.96
N CYS A 274 17.76 -10.17 26.97
CA CYS A 274 16.84 -9.86 25.91
C CYS A 274 16.19 -8.48 26.13
N LEU A 275 16.02 -7.74 25.03
CA LEU A 275 15.39 -6.43 25.03
C LEU A 275 14.57 -6.22 23.76
N GLU A 276 13.65 -5.28 23.81
CA GLU A 276 12.87 -4.82 22.69
C GLU A 276 13.36 -3.43 22.28
N ILE A 277 13.68 -3.29 20.99
CA ILE A 277 14.12 -2.03 20.37
C ILE A 277 13.05 -1.57 19.39
N LYS A 278 12.69 -0.29 19.45
CA LYS A 278 11.93 0.37 18.40
C LYS A 278 12.88 1.01 17.38
N TYR A 279 12.54 0.89 16.09
CA TYR A 279 13.34 1.37 14.97
C TYR A 279 12.45 1.75 13.80
N LEU A 280 12.98 2.41 12.78
CA LEU A 280 12.20 2.80 11.59
C LEU A 280 12.25 1.75 10.48
N GLU A 281 13.43 1.34 10.11
CA GLU A 281 13.65 0.36 9.05
C GLU A 281 14.97 -0.38 9.24
N LEU A 282 15.15 -1.49 8.54
CA LEU A 282 16.41 -2.18 8.42
C LEU A 282 17.11 -1.72 7.14
N TYR A 283 18.30 -1.18 7.26
CA TYR A 283 19.16 -0.79 6.15
C TYR A 283 20.52 -1.45 6.28
N ASP A 284 20.95 -2.17 5.26
CA ASP A 284 22.24 -2.90 5.24
C ASP A 284 22.46 -3.76 6.50
N ASN A 285 21.43 -4.51 6.90
CA ASN A 285 21.37 -5.29 8.14
C ASN A 285 21.58 -4.50 9.43
N GLN A 286 21.39 -3.18 9.42
CA GLN A 286 21.48 -2.32 10.59
C GLN A 286 20.14 -1.63 10.86
N LEU A 287 19.74 -1.61 12.14
CA LEU A 287 18.55 -0.87 12.59
C LEU A 287 18.76 0.63 12.41
N ARG A 288 17.83 1.30 11.73
CA ARG A 288 17.85 2.75 11.56
C ARG A 288 17.10 3.43 12.70
N GLU A 289 17.71 4.44 13.32
CA GLU A 289 17.21 5.16 14.49
C GLU A 289 16.77 4.24 15.64
N PRO A 290 17.60 3.30 16.09
CA PRO A 290 17.24 2.39 17.17
C PRO A 290 17.10 3.10 18.50
N HIS A 291 16.00 2.81 19.22
CA HIS A 291 15.75 3.29 20.57
C HIS A 291 15.34 2.11 21.44
N PHE A 292 15.95 2.01 22.62
CA PHE A 292 15.51 1.04 23.63
C PHE A 292 14.03 1.30 23.99
N HIS A 293 13.25 0.23 24.06
CA HIS A 293 11.85 0.29 24.46
C HIS A 293 11.65 -0.31 25.85
N ARG A 294 12.05 -1.57 26.04
CA ARG A 294 11.97 -2.28 27.33
C ARG A 294 12.86 -3.52 27.38
N PHE A 295 13.14 -4.00 28.58
CA PHE A 295 13.70 -5.34 28.76
C PHE A 295 12.63 -6.42 28.56
N ARG A 296 13.06 -7.57 28.05
CA ARG A 296 12.21 -8.74 27.78
C ARG A 296 12.70 -9.92 28.62
N PHE A 297 12.50 -9.81 29.94
CA PHE A 297 12.95 -10.83 30.89
C PHE A 297 12.25 -12.18 30.74
N GLU A 298 11.07 -12.19 30.10
CA GLU A 298 10.29 -13.37 29.81
C GLU A 298 10.79 -14.17 28.61
N LEU A 299 11.65 -13.58 27.76
CA LEU A 299 12.19 -14.24 26.56
C LEU A 299 13.55 -14.86 26.83
N LYS A 300 13.79 -16.02 26.22
CA LYS A 300 15.13 -16.60 26.09
C LYS A 300 15.79 -16.06 24.82
N PRO A 301 17.12 -15.90 24.78
CA PRO A 301 17.84 -15.46 23.58
C PRO A 301 17.56 -16.32 22.33
N THR A 302 17.35 -17.62 22.52
CA THR A 302 17.00 -18.57 21.43
C THR A 302 15.65 -18.28 20.75
N GLU A 303 14.79 -17.49 21.39
CA GLU A 303 13.50 -17.05 20.84
C GLU A 303 13.64 -15.76 20.02
N CYS A 304 14.78 -15.07 20.10
CA CYS A 304 15.07 -13.89 19.30
C CYS A 304 15.71 -14.33 17.98
N THR A 305 14.89 -14.71 17.00
CA THR A 305 15.37 -15.22 15.70
C THR A 305 15.26 -14.21 14.58
N TYR A 306 16.10 -14.36 13.54
CA TYR A 306 16.11 -13.50 12.37
C TYR A 306 14.80 -13.64 11.57
N GLU A 307 14.24 -14.84 11.50
CA GLU A 307 12.98 -15.12 10.84
C GLU A 307 11.83 -14.35 11.51
N GLN A 308 11.72 -14.39 12.84
CA GLN A 308 10.74 -13.59 13.58
C GLN A 308 10.97 -12.08 13.41
N PHE A 309 12.25 -11.66 13.38
CA PHE A 309 12.60 -10.26 13.13
C PHE A 309 12.12 -9.80 11.76
N ILE A 310 12.44 -10.53 10.68
CA ILE A 310 11.99 -10.21 9.32
C ILE A 310 10.47 -10.22 9.22
N PHE A 311 9.83 -11.19 9.85
CA PHE A 311 8.37 -11.30 9.87
C PHE A 311 7.71 -10.07 10.54
N LYS A 312 8.21 -9.65 11.71
CA LYS A 312 7.71 -8.47 12.44
C LYS A 312 7.98 -7.14 11.73
N GLN A 313 9.03 -7.06 10.89
CA GLN A 313 9.31 -5.84 10.09
C GLN A 313 8.15 -5.42 9.18
N LYS A 314 7.30 -6.36 8.81
CA LYS A 314 6.18 -6.13 7.88
C LYS A 314 4.97 -5.45 8.55
N ASN A 315 5.12 -4.86 9.74
CA ASN A 315 4.03 -4.17 10.46
C ASN A 315 2.74 -5.01 10.53
N LEU A 316 2.88 -6.27 10.91
CA LEU A 316 1.75 -7.11 11.27
C LEU A 316 1.15 -6.63 12.59
N PRO A 317 -0.18 -6.77 12.81
CA PRO A 317 -0.81 -6.42 14.06
C PRO A 317 -0.13 -7.11 15.26
N GLU A 318 0.35 -6.33 16.24
CA GLU A 318 1.18 -6.82 17.36
C GLU A 318 0.45 -7.80 18.29
N ASP A 319 -0.87 -7.63 18.41
CA ASP A 319 -1.75 -8.41 19.27
C ASP A 319 -2.42 -9.60 18.54
N LEU A 320 -1.81 -10.05 17.45
CA LEU A 320 -2.26 -11.21 16.67
C LEU A 320 -1.14 -12.24 16.54
N ASP A 321 -1.24 -13.32 17.30
CA ASP A 321 -0.29 -14.43 17.21
C ASP A 321 -0.52 -15.24 15.94
N ILE A 322 0.50 -15.35 15.09
CA ILE A 322 0.48 -16.20 13.91
C ILE A 322 0.88 -17.62 14.30
N THR A 323 -0.06 -18.55 14.22
CA THR A 323 0.15 -19.94 14.58
C THR A 323 0.75 -20.73 13.42
N HIS A 324 1.74 -21.59 13.70
CA HIS A 324 2.39 -22.47 12.71
C HIS A 324 2.80 -21.75 11.42
N PRO A 325 3.68 -20.72 11.48
CA PRO A 325 4.09 -19.95 10.32
C PRO A 325 4.80 -20.78 9.24
N ASP A 326 5.48 -21.82 9.64
CA ASP A 326 6.22 -22.80 8.84
C ASP A 326 5.36 -23.85 8.15
N LYS A 327 4.03 -23.83 8.36
CA LYS A 327 3.11 -24.79 7.76
C LYS A 327 3.11 -24.69 6.24
N PRO A 328 3.45 -25.79 5.50
CA PRO A 328 3.40 -25.79 4.04
C PRO A 328 1.95 -25.70 3.55
N LEU A 329 1.70 -24.90 2.51
CA LEU A 329 0.36 -24.69 1.95
C LEU A 329 0.16 -25.32 0.58
N TRP A 330 1.18 -25.38 -0.27
CA TRP A 330 1.12 -26.00 -1.61
C TRP A 330 2.10 -27.15 -1.74
N LYS A 331 1.77 -28.15 -2.58
CA LYS A 331 2.60 -29.35 -2.79
C LYS A 331 3.80 -29.06 -3.69
N ASP A 332 3.55 -28.32 -4.76
CA ASP A 332 4.50 -28.11 -5.85
C ASP A 332 5.15 -26.71 -5.80
N HIS A 333 4.87 -25.97 -4.74
CA HIS A 333 5.44 -24.64 -4.47
C HIS A 333 5.94 -24.58 -3.04
N ASP A 334 7.11 -24.04 -2.84
CA ASP A 334 7.68 -23.80 -1.50
C ASP A 334 7.03 -22.55 -0.87
N ILE A 335 5.70 -22.64 -0.66
CA ILE A 335 4.89 -21.58 -0.04
C ILE A 335 4.42 -22.06 1.33
N GLN A 336 4.89 -21.38 2.35
CA GLN A 336 4.49 -21.58 3.74
C GLN A 336 3.39 -20.60 4.14
N LYS A 337 2.78 -20.85 5.29
CA LYS A 337 1.77 -19.94 5.87
C LYS A 337 2.34 -18.53 6.12
N ALA A 338 3.60 -18.42 6.54
CA ALA A 338 4.28 -17.14 6.70
C ALA A 338 4.28 -16.33 5.41
N ASP A 339 4.62 -16.97 4.27
CA ASP A 339 4.65 -16.30 2.96
C ASP A 339 3.27 -15.79 2.56
N PHE A 340 2.24 -16.60 2.80
CA PHE A 340 0.85 -16.20 2.54
C PHE A 340 0.41 -15.02 3.42
N ILE A 341 0.75 -15.03 4.72
CA ILE A 341 0.45 -13.91 5.62
C ILE A 341 1.16 -12.63 5.16
N LEU A 342 2.43 -12.74 4.77
CA LEU A 342 3.21 -11.61 4.24
C LEU A 342 2.64 -11.11 2.92
N TYR A 343 2.18 -12.02 2.06
CA TYR A 343 1.47 -11.66 0.84
C TYR A 343 0.20 -10.85 1.14
N LEU A 344 -0.67 -11.35 2.02
CA LEU A 344 -1.88 -10.62 2.42
C LEU A 344 -1.55 -9.24 3.00
N ARG A 345 -0.48 -9.14 3.78
CA ARG A 345 -0.02 -7.86 4.32
C ARG A 345 0.39 -6.90 3.20
N GLU A 346 1.13 -7.36 2.20
CA GLU A 346 1.61 -6.51 1.11
C GLU A 346 0.48 -6.09 0.14
N VAL A 347 -0.47 -6.97 -0.15
CA VAL A 347 -1.61 -6.63 -1.02
C VAL A 347 -2.75 -5.93 -0.28
N SER A 348 -2.72 -5.88 1.06
CA SER A 348 -3.81 -5.31 1.86
C SER A 348 -4.23 -3.88 1.45
N PRO A 349 -3.33 -2.95 1.06
CA PRO A 349 -3.73 -1.62 0.62
C PRO A 349 -4.62 -1.62 -0.64
N TYR A 350 -4.45 -2.63 -1.47
CA TYR A 350 -5.13 -2.79 -2.76
C TYR A 350 -6.35 -3.70 -2.66
N MET A 351 -6.33 -4.66 -1.74
CA MET A 351 -7.39 -5.64 -1.55
C MET A 351 -8.47 -5.15 -0.58
N LEU A 352 -8.11 -4.55 0.56
CA LEU A 352 -9.06 -4.13 1.60
C LEU A 352 -10.17 -3.20 1.08
N PRO A 353 -9.93 -2.23 0.19
CA PRO A 353 -11.00 -1.38 -0.33
C PRO A 353 -12.12 -2.16 -1.03
N PHE A 354 -11.83 -3.34 -1.59
CA PHE A 354 -12.84 -4.22 -2.19
C PHE A 354 -13.56 -5.11 -1.18
N LEU A 355 -12.97 -5.36 -0.02
CA LEU A 355 -13.58 -6.13 1.07
C LEU A 355 -14.41 -5.25 1.99
N GLU A 356 -14.11 -3.95 2.03
CA GLU A 356 -14.70 -2.99 2.97
C GLU A 356 -16.22 -2.93 2.84
N ASN A 357 -16.90 -3.07 3.98
CA ASN A 357 -18.36 -3.05 4.09
C ASN A 357 -19.08 -4.09 3.20
N ARG A 358 -18.45 -5.24 2.96
CA ARG A 358 -19.06 -6.36 2.24
C ARG A 358 -19.10 -7.62 3.10
N ILE A 359 -20.20 -8.35 3.00
CA ILE A 359 -20.33 -9.68 3.62
C ILE A 359 -19.44 -10.68 2.89
N LEU A 360 -18.53 -11.33 3.59
CA LEU A 360 -17.58 -12.23 2.98
C LEU A 360 -18.08 -13.67 2.93
N THR A 361 -17.78 -14.34 1.81
CA THR A 361 -17.69 -15.79 1.77
C THR A 361 -16.23 -16.15 1.55
N VAL A 362 -15.61 -16.84 2.51
CA VAL A 362 -14.22 -17.28 2.37
C VAL A 362 -14.15 -18.78 2.14
N ILE A 363 -13.14 -19.22 1.39
CA ILE A 363 -12.83 -20.65 1.26
C ILE A 363 -11.56 -20.89 2.07
N ARG A 364 -11.69 -21.73 3.11
CA ARG A 364 -10.59 -22.08 4.00
C ARG A 364 -9.98 -23.42 3.60
N TYR A 365 -8.67 -23.48 3.77
CA TYR A 365 -7.87 -24.67 3.49
C TYR A 365 -7.05 -25.04 4.74
N PRO A 366 -7.67 -25.64 5.78
CA PRO A 366 -7.01 -25.89 7.07
C PRO A 366 -5.75 -26.75 6.96
N HIS A 367 -5.68 -27.57 5.92
CA HIS A 367 -4.53 -28.45 5.63
C HIS A 367 -3.74 -27.98 4.39
N GLY A 368 -3.87 -26.70 3.99
CA GLY A 368 -3.35 -26.23 2.71
C GLY A 368 -3.98 -27.01 1.54
N MET A 369 -3.27 -27.11 0.42
CA MET A 369 -3.71 -27.90 -0.75
C MET A 369 -3.56 -29.42 -0.57
N PHE A 370 -3.27 -29.87 0.65
CA PHE A 370 -3.13 -31.29 1.01
C PHE A 370 -4.45 -31.93 1.48
N GLY A 371 -5.48 -31.12 1.74
CA GLY A 371 -6.77 -31.55 2.26
C GLY A 371 -7.95 -30.84 1.64
N GLU A 372 -9.15 -31.24 2.07
CA GLU A 372 -10.40 -30.68 1.56
C GLU A 372 -10.61 -29.24 2.04
N PRO A 373 -11.00 -28.31 1.15
CA PRO A 373 -11.43 -26.98 1.50
C PRO A 373 -12.87 -26.97 2.01
N PHE A 374 -13.23 -25.89 2.73
CA PHE A 374 -14.63 -25.65 3.07
C PHE A 374 -15.02 -24.17 2.93
N TYR A 375 -16.27 -23.95 2.56
CA TYR A 375 -16.86 -22.62 2.46
C TYR A 375 -17.31 -22.14 3.84
N GLN A 376 -16.86 -20.94 4.22
CA GLN A 376 -17.27 -20.31 5.46
C GLN A 376 -17.98 -19.00 5.15
N LYS A 377 -19.25 -18.91 5.58
CA LYS A 377 -20.08 -17.70 5.55
C LYS A 377 -20.30 -17.17 6.95
N ASN A 378 -20.67 -18.05 7.89
CA ASN A 378 -20.93 -17.68 9.28
C ASN A 378 -19.63 -17.41 10.04
N CYS A 379 -19.61 -16.35 10.84
CA CYS A 379 -18.51 -16.05 11.75
C CYS A 379 -18.43 -17.15 12.82
N PRO A 380 -17.26 -17.72 13.10
CA PRO A 380 -17.14 -18.75 14.12
C PRO A 380 -17.20 -18.14 15.53
N ASP A 381 -17.72 -18.89 16.49
CA ASP A 381 -17.89 -18.44 17.89
C ASP A 381 -16.57 -18.06 18.58
N TYR A 382 -15.43 -18.59 18.08
CA TYR A 382 -14.10 -18.26 18.59
C TYR A 382 -13.47 -17.02 17.96
N ALA A 383 -14.20 -16.31 17.08
CA ALA A 383 -13.66 -15.09 16.47
C ALA A 383 -13.41 -14.02 17.54
N PRO A 384 -12.26 -13.32 17.49
CA PRO A 384 -11.96 -12.24 18.43
C PRO A 384 -12.92 -11.05 18.28
N ASP A 385 -13.13 -10.28 19.33
CA ASP A 385 -14.05 -9.13 19.39
C ASP A 385 -13.77 -8.03 18.35
N PHE A 386 -12.56 -7.97 17.81
CA PHE A 386 -12.20 -7.01 16.76
C PHE A 386 -12.75 -7.40 15.38
N VAL A 387 -13.12 -8.66 15.16
CA VAL A 387 -13.76 -9.13 13.94
C VAL A 387 -15.20 -8.64 13.93
N LYS A 388 -15.52 -7.76 12.98
CA LYS A 388 -16.88 -7.23 12.84
C LYS A 388 -17.71 -8.14 11.96
N THR A 389 -19.00 -8.18 12.25
CA THR A 389 -19.95 -9.02 11.54
C THR A 389 -21.18 -8.20 11.09
N HIS A 390 -21.92 -8.77 10.15
CA HIS A 390 -23.20 -8.25 9.69
C HIS A 390 -24.20 -9.40 9.51
N LEU A 391 -25.31 -9.32 10.23
CA LEU A 391 -26.37 -10.32 10.14
C LEU A 391 -27.19 -10.12 8.86
N SER A 392 -27.21 -11.13 8.00
CA SER A 392 -28.00 -11.15 6.77
C SER A 392 -28.59 -12.56 6.57
N GLU A 393 -29.87 -12.66 6.30
CA GLU A 393 -30.59 -13.94 6.08
C GLU A 393 -30.33 -15.01 7.15
N GLY A 394 -30.16 -14.59 8.41
CA GLY A 394 -29.91 -15.51 9.53
C GLY A 394 -28.46 -16.01 9.64
N ILE A 395 -27.55 -15.49 8.83
CA ILE A 395 -26.12 -15.79 8.85
C ILE A 395 -25.37 -14.55 9.36
N ASP A 396 -24.48 -14.75 10.32
CA ASP A 396 -23.62 -13.69 10.84
C ASP A 396 -22.31 -13.63 10.05
N TYR A 397 -22.33 -12.88 8.95
CA TYR A 397 -21.20 -12.79 8.03
C TYR A 397 -20.05 -11.94 8.56
N ILE A 398 -18.82 -12.34 8.34
CA ILE A 398 -17.64 -11.54 8.61
C ILE A 398 -17.59 -10.36 7.64
N VAL A 399 -17.26 -9.16 8.17
CA VAL A 399 -16.95 -7.93 7.40
C VAL A 399 -15.50 -7.55 7.65
N CYS A 400 -14.68 -7.53 6.60
CA CYS A 400 -13.24 -7.30 6.69
C CYS A 400 -12.88 -5.86 6.31
N ASN A 401 -12.92 -4.94 7.29
CA ASN A 401 -12.69 -3.52 7.09
C ASN A 401 -11.28 -3.04 7.47
N ASN A 402 -10.41 -3.93 7.92
CA ASN A 402 -9.08 -3.54 8.38
C ASN A 402 -8.06 -4.68 8.24
N LEU A 403 -6.78 -4.29 8.32
CA LEU A 403 -5.66 -5.21 8.22
C LEU A 403 -5.72 -6.34 9.26
N LYS A 404 -6.10 -6.04 10.50
CA LYS A 404 -6.12 -7.02 11.59
C LYS A 404 -7.07 -8.18 11.30
N THR A 405 -8.27 -7.87 10.81
CA THR A 405 -9.26 -8.88 10.40
C THR A 405 -8.76 -9.69 9.19
N LEU A 406 -8.14 -9.03 8.20
CA LEU A 406 -7.59 -9.71 7.02
C LEU A 406 -6.48 -10.71 7.41
N ILE A 407 -5.54 -10.28 8.26
CA ILE A 407 -4.46 -11.15 8.74
C ILE A 407 -4.99 -12.28 9.63
N TRP A 408 -5.99 -12.00 10.47
CA TRP A 408 -6.65 -13.06 11.25
C TRP A 408 -7.30 -14.11 10.35
N LEU A 409 -8.03 -13.71 9.30
CA LEU A 409 -8.59 -14.62 8.30
C LEU A 409 -7.50 -15.44 7.60
N GLY A 410 -6.40 -14.80 7.21
CA GLY A 410 -5.22 -15.49 6.67
C GLY A 410 -4.63 -16.50 7.65
N ASN A 411 -4.54 -16.15 8.94
CA ASN A 411 -4.09 -17.05 10.01
C ASN A 411 -5.01 -18.27 10.19
N GLN A 412 -6.31 -18.12 9.86
CA GLN A 412 -7.29 -19.21 9.77
C GLN A 412 -7.25 -19.96 8.44
N LEU A 413 -6.26 -19.65 7.56
CA LEU A 413 -6.09 -20.22 6.22
C LEU A 413 -7.30 -20.01 5.29
N ALA A 414 -7.93 -18.83 5.38
CA ALA A 414 -8.82 -18.34 4.35
C ALA A 414 -7.98 -17.93 3.14
N ILE A 415 -7.92 -18.79 2.14
CA ILE A 415 -7.12 -18.58 0.92
C ILE A 415 -7.91 -17.74 -0.10
N GLU A 416 -9.21 -18.04 -0.27
CA GLU A 416 -10.06 -17.35 -1.21
C GLU A 416 -11.04 -16.41 -0.50
N TYR A 417 -11.15 -15.19 -1.01
CA TYR A 417 -12.07 -14.16 -0.53
C TYR A 417 -13.06 -13.82 -1.64
N HIS A 418 -14.33 -14.12 -1.39
CA HIS A 418 -15.42 -13.87 -2.32
C HIS A 418 -16.33 -12.78 -1.76
N ILE A 419 -16.63 -11.78 -2.61
CA ILE A 419 -17.41 -10.58 -2.27
C ILE A 419 -18.69 -10.50 -3.08
N PRO A 420 -19.80 -10.00 -2.51
CA PRO A 420 -21.01 -9.68 -3.26
C PRO A 420 -20.80 -8.42 -4.11
N PHE A 421 -21.71 -8.17 -5.05
CA PHE A 421 -21.70 -6.98 -5.92
C PHE A 421 -22.29 -5.72 -5.27
N GLN A 422 -22.46 -5.74 -3.95
CA GLN A 422 -23.02 -4.65 -3.15
C GLN A 422 -22.33 -4.57 -1.79
N THR A 423 -22.39 -3.41 -1.16
CA THR A 423 -21.97 -3.23 0.25
C THR A 423 -23.15 -3.47 1.18
N ILE A 424 -22.89 -3.61 2.49
CA ILE A 424 -23.95 -3.70 3.53
C ILE A 424 -24.81 -2.43 3.64
N HIS A 425 -24.38 -1.34 3.02
CA HIS A 425 -25.08 -0.05 2.97
C HIS A 425 -25.83 0.18 1.66
N SER A 426 -25.58 -0.66 0.63
CA SER A 426 -26.19 -0.53 -0.68
C SER A 426 -27.48 -1.34 -0.78
N LYS A 427 -28.48 -0.78 -1.47
CA LYS A 427 -29.74 -1.46 -1.82
C LYS A 427 -29.76 -2.00 -3.25
N GLY A 428 -28.66 -1.87 -3.98
CA GLY A 428 -28.52 -2.32 -5.37
C GLY A 428 -27.06 -2.57 -5.71
N ALA A 429 -26.78 -2.84 -6.97
CA ALA A 429 -25.43 -3.13 -7.42
C ALA A 429 -24.52 -1.89 -7.32
N SER A 430 -23.36 -2.02 -6.70
CA SER A 430 -22.32 -1.00 -6.63
C SER A 430 -21.27 -1.16 -7.75
N GLU A 431 -21.44 -2.16 -8.58
CA GLU A 431 -20.61 -2.47 -9.75
C GLU A 431 -21.32 -3.47 -10.66
N ILE A 432 -20.96 -3.54 -11.94
CA ILE A 432 -21.26 -4.66 -12.83
C ILE A 432 -20.00 -5.48 -12.99
N VAL A 433 -20.11 -6.81 -12.94
CA VAL A 433 -18.99 -7.71 -13.21
C VAL A 433 -19.37 -8.71 -14.29
N PHE A 434 -18.56 -8.77 -15.34
CA PHE A 434 -18.62 -9.81 -16.36
C PHE A 434 -17.61 -10.89 -16.00
N ASP A 435 -18.08 -12.12 -15.80
CA ASP A 435 -17.24 -13.28 -15.50
C ASP A 435 -17.05 -14.11 -16.78
N LEU A 436 -15.85 -14.04 -17.34
CA LEU A 436 -15.48 -14.67 -18.60
C LEU A 436 -14.73 -15.98 -18.32
N ASP A 437 -15.49 -17.06 -18.14
CA ASP A 437 -14.98 -18.39 -17.77
C ASP A 437 -14.99 -19.32 -19.00
N PRO A 438 -13.83 -19.53 -19.68
CA PRO A 438 -13.72 -20.42 -20.82
C PRO A 438 -13.88 -21.90 -20.38
N PRO A 439 -14.17 -22.81 -21.33
CA PRO A 439 -14.35 -24.23 -21.03
C PRO A 439 -13.15 -24.87 -20.33
N SER A 440 -11.95 -24.54 -20.78
CA SER A 440 -10.68 -25.05 -20.24
C SER A 440 -9.60 -23.96 -20.23
N LYS A 441 -8.42 -24.26 -19.69
CA LYS A 441 -7.26 -23.35 -19.71
C LYS A 441 -6.71 -23.15 -21.13
N GLU A 442 -6.77 -24.16 -21.95
CA GLU A 442 -6.36 -24.14 -23.36
C GLU A 442 -7.21 -23.19 -24.19
N GLU A 443 -8.50 -23.04 -23.82
CA GLU A 443 -9.44 -22.12 -24.47
C GLU A 443 -9.44 -20.72 -23.85
N PHE A 444 -8.40 -20.35 -23.09
CA PHE A 444 -8.29 -19.03 -22.46
C PHE A 444 -8.37 -17.86 -23.46
N HIS A 445 -7.93 -18.10 -24.70
CA HIS A 445 -8.02 -17.11 -25.78
C HIS A 445 -9.47 -16.63 -26.03
N LEU A 446 -10.49 -17.44 -25.69
CA LEU A 446 -11.90 -17.02 -25.79
C LEU A 446 -12.25 -15.96 -24.74
N ALA A 447 -11.67 -16.03 -23.53
CA ALA A 447 -11.85 -15.00 -22.52
C ALA A 447 -11.17 -13.69 -22.93
N VAL A 448 -9.98 -13.75 -23.54
CA VAL A 448 -9.30 -12.59 -24.11
C VAL A 448 -10.16 -11.96 -25.22
N LYS A 449 -10.65 -12.76 -26.15
CA LYS A 449 -11.53 -12.28 -27.24
C LYS A 449 -12.78 -11.59 -26.72
N ALA A 450 -13.47 -12.23 -25.73
CA ALA A 450 -14.65 -11.62 -25.11
C ALA A 450 -14.30 -10.30 -24.40
N ALA A 451 -13.19 -10.25 -23.68
CA ALA A 451 -12.75 -9.05 -22.98
C ALA A 451 -12.49 -7.87 -23.93
N LEU A 452 -11.82 -8.12 -25.05
CA LEU A 452 -11.54 -7.09 -26.06
C LEU A 452 -12.83 -6.59 -26.74
N LEU A 453 -13.78 -7.47 -27.04
CA LEU A 453 -15.08 -7.07 -27.59
C LEU A 453 -15.91 -6.26 -26.58
N ILE A 454 -15.88 -6.63 -25.30
CA ILE A 454 -16.53 -5.85 -24.25
C ILE A 454 -15.87 -4.48 -24.12
N LYS A 455 -14.52 -4.43 -24.15
CA LYS A 455 -13.76 -3.16 -24.08
C LYS A 455 -14.17 -2.22 -25.22
N GLU A 456 -14.29 -2.73 -26.44
CA GLU A 456 -14.77 -1.96 -27.58
C GLU A 456 -16.14 -1.32 -27.31
N VAL A 457 -17.09 -2.08 -26.78
CA VAL A 457 -18.43 -1.55 -26.42
C VAL A 457 -18.35 -0.52 -25.31
N LEU A 458 -17.55 -0.77 -24.28
CA LEU A 458 -17.39 0.18 -23.17
C LEU A 458 -16.83 1.52 -23.68
N ASP A 459 -15.81 1.48 -24.57
CA ASP A 459 -15.23 2.70 -25.16
C ASP A 459 -16.23 3.48 -26.00
N GLN A 460 -17.01 2.80 -26.84
CA GLN A 460 -18.08 3.43 -27.64
C GLN A 460 -19.15 4.09 -26.78
N LEU A 461 -19.42 3.54 -25.60
CA LEU A 461 -20.40 4.07 -24.66
C LEU A 461 -19.80 5.06 -23.64
N ASN A 462 -18.52 5.38 -23.74
CA ASN A 462 -17.77 6.20 -22.77
C ASN A 462 -17.88 5.65 -21.34
N LEU A 463 -17.85 4.32 -21.17
CA LEU A 463 -17.85 3.64 -19.89
C LEU A 463 -16.43 3.17 -19.54
N ILE A 464 -16.05 3.35 -18.29
CA ILE A 464 -14.72 2.96 -17.80
C ILE A 464 -14.79 1.60 -17.14
N GLY A 465 -14.16 0.60 -17.76
CA GLY A 465 -14.05 -0.75 -17.23
C GLY A 465 -12.65 -1.10 -16.76
N PHE A 466 -12.59 -2.00 -15.79
CA PHE A 466 -11.34 -2.53 -15.20
C PHE A 466 -11.29 -4.04 -15.40
N VAL A 467 -10.15 -4.58 -15.75
CA VAL A 467 -9.99 -6.00 -16.05
C VAL A 467 -9.01 -6.68 -15.11
N LYS A 468 -9.32 -7.91 -14.69
CA LYS A 468 -8.40 -8.75 -13.92
C LYS A 468 -8.49 -10.22 -14.32
N THR A 469 -7.47 -11.01 -13.97
CA THR A 469 -7.58 -12.47 -14.04
C THR A 469 -8.55 -12.98 -12.97
N SER A 470 -9.19 -14.13 -13.19
CA SER A 470 -9.98 -14.79 -12.14
C SER A 470 -9.10 -15.52 -11.11
N GLY A 471 -7.78 -15.54 -11.33
CA GLY A 471 -6.83 -16.35 -10.56
C GLY A 471 -6.92 -17.86 -10.86
N ASN A 472 -7.75 -18.26 -11.83
CA ASN A 472 -7.90 -19.62 -12.31
C ASN A 472 -7.75 -19.67 -13.83
N LYS A 473 -8.82 -19.76 -14.60
CA LYS A 473 -8.78 -19.94 -16.06
C LYS A 473 -9.51 -18.86 -16.85
N GLY A 474 -9.95 -17.78 -16.24
CA GLY A 474 -10.78 -16.75 -16.87
C GLY A 474 -10.34 -15.32 -16.60
N LEU A 475 -11.07 -14.39 -17.20
CA LEU A 475 -10.95 -12.94 -16.97
C LEU A 475 -12.25 -12.40 -16.36
N GLN A 476 -12.14 -11.31 -15.62
CA GLN A 476 -13.29 -10.62 -15.04
C GLN A 476 -13.19 -9.13 -15.34
N ILE A 477 -14.29 -8.53 -15.83
CA ILE A 477 -14.36 -7.10 -16.14
C ILE A 477 -15.30 -6.46 -15.16
N TYR A 478 -14.80 -5.44 -14.47
CA TYR A 478 -15.51 -4.66 -13.47
C TYR A 478 -15.89 -3.29 -14.02
N LEU A 479 -17.15 -2.93 -13.89
CA LEU A 479 -17.67 -1.61 -14.22
C LEU A 479 -18.17 -0.97 -12.91
N PRO A 480 -17.41 -0.07 -12.27
CA PRO A 480 -17.81 0.55 -11.00
C PRO A 480 -19.04 1.44 -11.21
N LEU A 481 -19.99 1.39 -10.27
CA LEU A 481 -21.22 2.18 -10.27
C LEU A 481 -21.35 2.97 -8.97
N PRO A 482 -22.02 4.14 -9.00
CA PRO A 482 -22.36 4.86 -7.77
C PRO A 482 -23.34 4.03 -6.91
N GLU A 483 -23.14 4.07 -5.60
CA GLU A 483 -23.96 3.31 -4.66
C GLU A 483 -25.41 3.84 -4.62
N ASN A 484 -26.37 2.92 -4.44
CA ASN A 484 -27.81 3.21 -4.30
C ASN A 484 -28.46 3.92 -5.50
N VAL A 485 -27.86 3.87 -6.68
CA VAL A 485 -28.39 4.51 -7.91
C VAL A 485 -29.06 3.48 -8.81
N PHE A 486 -28.49 2.29 -8.97
CA PHE A 486 -28.95 1.28 -9.90
C PHE A 486 -29.34 -0.02 -9.19
N THR A 487 -30.45 -0.62 -9.63
CA THR A 487 -30.93 -1.92 -9.15
C THR A 487 -30.22 -3.06 -9.90
N PHE A 488 -30.32 -4.29 -9.37
CA PHE A 488 -29.85 -5.48 -10.09
C PHE A 488 -30.65 -5.74 -11.38
N GLU A 489 -31.90 -5.29 -11.47
CA GLU A 489 -32.66 -5.36 -12.72
C GLU A 489 -32.13 -4.40 -13.77
N ASP A 490 -31.75 -3.18 -13.37
CA ASP A 490 -31.11 -2.21 -14.26
C ASP A 490 -29.80 -2.72 -14.83
N THR A 491 -28.94 -3.26 -13.98
CA THR A 491 -27.63 -3.79 -14.42
C THR A 491 -27.77 -5.05 -15.25
N ARG A 492 -28.80 -5.85 -15.01
CA ARG A 492 -29.11 -7.05 -15.81
C ARG A 492 -29.49 -6.72 -17.25
N LEU A 493 -30.14 -5.59 -17.51
CA LEU A 493 -30.40 -5.15 -18.89
C LEU A 493 -29.10 -4.97 -19.67
N PHE A 494 -28.10 -4.39 -19.02
CA PHE A 494 -26.81 -4.18 -19.66
C PHE A 494 -26.02 -5.49 -19.81
N THR A 495 -25.98 -6.34 -18.78
CA THR A 495 -25.26 -7.63 -18.88
C THR A 495 -25.89 -8.55 -19.91
N SER A 496 -27.22 -8.57 -20.04
CA SER A 496 -27.93 -9.30 -21.12
C SER A 496 -27.60 -8.73 -22.50
N PHE A 497 -27.62 -7.40 -22.66
CA PHE A 497 -27.24 -6.74 -23.93
C PHE A 497 -25.80 -7.12 -24.34
N ILE A 498 -24.84 -7.11 -23.43
CA ILE A 498 -23.46 -7.51 -23.73
C ILE A 498 -23.39 -9.00 -24.13
N ALA A 499 -24.14 -9.88 -23.47
CA ALA A 499 -24.18 -11.30 -23.83
C ALA A 499 -24.72 -11.50 -25.24
N ASP A 500 -25.83 -10.85 -25.59
CA ASP A 500 -26.44 -10.89 -26.95
C ASP A 500 -25.47 -10.30 -27.99
N TYR A 501 -24.78 -9.21 -27.66
CA TYR A 501 -23.77 -8.62 -28.55
C TYR A 501 -22.62 -9.60 -28.84
N LEU A 502 -22.04 -10.23 -27.84
CA LEU A 502 -20.95 -11.22 -28.00
C LEU A 502 -21.38 -12.37 -28.90
N ILE A 503 -22.58 -12.95 -28.66
CA ILE A 503 -23.12 -14.03 -29.47
C ILE A 503 -23.40 -13.58 -30.90
N SER A 504 -23.90 -12.38 -31.08
CA SER A 504 -24.16 -11.83 -32.43
C SER A 504 -22.88 -11.60 -33.24
N LYS A 505 -21.78 -11.30 -32.55
CA LYS A 505 -20.45 -11.11 -33.18
C LYS A 505 -19.78 -12.42 -33.54
N ASP A 506 -19.92 -13.45 -32.67
CA ASP A 506 -19.29 -14.75 -32.89
C ASP A 506 -20.04 -15.86 -32.15
N PRO A 507 -21.08 -16.44 -32.80
CA PRO A 507 -21.87 -17.52 -32.21
C PRO A 507 -21.08 -18.84 -32.03
N ASP A 508 -19.97 -18.98 -32.75
CA ASP A 508 -19.10 -20.18 -32.63
C ASP A 508 -18.19 -20.13 -31.41
N SER A 509 -17.85 -18.92 -30.92
CA SER A 509 -17.01 -18.71 -29.74
C SER A 509 -17.82 -18.52 -28.45
N PHE A 510 -19.04 -17.99 -28.49
CA PHE A 510 -19.81 -17.56 -27.31
C PHE A 510 -21.18 -18.20 -27.23
N THR A 511 -21.65 -18.41 -26.00
CA THR A 511 -22.98 -18.99 -25.75
C THR A 511 -23.55 -18.58 -24.39
N THR A 512 -24.88 -18.43 -24.30
CA THR A 512 -25.63 -18.32 -23.03
C THR A 512 -26.26 -19.65 -22.60
N GLU A 513 -25.92 -20.76 -23.25
CA GLU A 513 -26.42 -22.08 -22.90
C GLU A 513 -25.93 -22.52 -21.50
N ARG A 514 -26.89 -22.74 -20.59
CA ARG A 514 -26.59 -23.03 -19.18
C ARG A 514 -26.05 -24.44 -18.97
N MET A 515 -26.50 -25.42 -19.78
CA MET A 515 -26.08 -26.80 -19.63
C MET A 515 -24.73 -27.05 -20.29
N LYS A 516 -23.70 -27.38 -19.49
CA LYS A 516 -22.34 -27.63 -19.97
C LYS A 516 -22.24 -28.55 -21.18
N LYS A 517 -23.05 -29.63 -21.21
CA LYS A 517 -23.04 -30.59 -22.29
C LYS A 517 -23.44 -30.02 -23.66
N ASN A 518 -24.14 -28.88 -23.70
CA ASN A 518 -24.62 -28.23 -24.90
C ASN A 518 -23.74 -27.05 -25.34
N ARG A 519 -22.72 -26.67 -24.55
CA ARG A 519 -21.87 -25.52 -24.85
C ARG A 519 -20.84 -25.78 -25.94
N GLY A 520 -20.45 -27.08 -26.11
CA GLY A 520 -19.24 -27.38 -26.89
C GLY A 520 -18.01 -26.71 -26.29
N ASN A 521 -17.10 -26.24 -27.13
CA ASN A 521 -15.91 -25.50 -26.71
C ASN A 521 -16.13 -23.96 -26.64
N ARG A 522 -17.40 -23.53 -26.53
CA ARG A 522 -17.74 -22.08 -26.47
C ARG A 522 -17.63 -21.56 -25.04
N LEU A 523 -17.18 -20.31 -24.94
CA LEU A 523 -17.20 -19.58 -23.67
C LEU A 523 -18.66 -19.30 -23.26
N TYR A 524 -18.99 -19.65 -22.04
CA TYR A 524 -20.29 -19.35 -21.43
C TYR A 524 -20.32 -17.91 -20.91
N VAL A 525 -21.14 -17.07 -21.51
CA VAL A 525 -21.36 -15.70 -21.07
C VAL A 525 -22.42 -15.70 -19.96
N ASP A 526 -21.96 -15.83 -18.71
CA ASP A 526 -22.86 -15.92 -17.55
C ASP A 526 -23.31 -14.54 -17.07
N TYR A 527 -24.21 -13.91 -17.85
CA TYR A 527 -24.80 -12.62 -17.47
C TYR A 527 -25.73 -12.73 -16.26
N VAL A 528 -26.11 -13.95 -15.84
CA VAL A 528 -26.95 -14.22 -14.66
C VAL A 528 -26.12 -14.31 -13.39
N GLN A 529 -24.81 -14.55 -13.48
CA GLN A 529 -23.90 -14.55 -12.32
C GLN A 529 -23.90 -13.19 -11.61
N HIS A 530 -24.04 -12.10 -12.36
CA HIS A 530 -24.21 -10.77 -11.81
C HIS A 530 -25.65 -10.58 -11.28
N SER A 531 -25.90 -10.98 -10.03
CA SER A 531 -27.20 -10.87 -9.37
C SER A 531 -27.04 -10.79 -7.85
N GLU A 532 -28.11 -10.34 -7.19
CA GLU A 532 -28.18 -10.28 -5.72
C GLU A 532 -27.89 -11.66 -5.11
N GLY A 533 -27.18 -11.68 -3.99
CA GLY A 533 -26.81 -12.91 -3.28
C GLY A 533 -25.70 -13.75 -3.93
N LYS A 534 -25.20 -13.34 -5.10
CA LYS A 534 -24.03 -13.97 -5.74
C LYS A 534 -22.74 -13.26 -5.34
N THR A 535 -21.63 -14.01 -5.41
CA THR A 535 -20.30 -13.51 -5.05
C THR A 535 -19.29 -13.76 -6.16
N ILE A 536 -18.25 -12.95 -6.18
CA ILE A 536 -17.12 -13.07 -7.09
C ILE A 536 -15.81 -12.99 -6.30
N VAL A 537 -14.74 -13.61 -6.80
CA VAL A 537 -13.42 -13.53 -6.16
C VAL A 537 -12.90 -12.08 -6.17
N ALA A 538 -12.50 -11.61 -4.98
CA ALA A 538 -11.98 -10.25 -4.81
C ALA A 538 -10.65 -10.05 -5.56
N PRO A 539 -10.34 -8.82 -6.02
CA PRO A 539 -9.02 -8.49 -6.52
C PRO A 539 -7.93 -8.84 -5.51
N TYR A 540 -6.81 -9.37 -5.98
CA TYR A 540 -5.66 -9.84 -5.19
C TYR A 540 -5.93 -11.05 -4.29
N SER A 541 -7.13 -11.63 -4.27
CA SER A 541 -7.37 -12.90 -3.60
C SER A 541 -6.58 -14.03 -4.27
N MET A 542 -5.93 -14.87 -3.47
CA MET A 542 -5.37 -16.13 -3.97
C MET A 542 -6.48 -17.13 -4.27
N ARG A 543 -6.13 -18.16 -5.03
CA ARG A 543 -7.01 -19.29 -5.36
C ARG A 543 -6.39 -20.59 -4.88
N GLY A 544 -7.23 -21.46 -4.35
CA GLY A 544 -6.85 -22.81 -3.96
C GLY A 544 -6.72 -23.74 -5.16
N ASN A 545 -5.79 -23.45 -6.05
CA ASN A 545 -5.46 -24.28 -7.20
C ASN A 545 -3.98 -24.67 -7.22
N GLU A 546 -3.60 -25.58 -8.10
CA GLU A 546 -2.25 -26.11 -8.21
C GLU A 546 -1.16 -25.06 -8.45
N HIS A 547 -1.52 -23.92 -9.07
CA HIS A 547 -0.57 -22.85 -9.44
C HIS A 547 -0.44 -21.73 -8.41
N ALA A 548 -1.11 -21.83 -7.26
CA ALA A 548 -1.20 -20.74 -6.29
C ALA A 548 -1.62 -19.41 -6.96
N GLY A 549 -2.61 -19.48 -7.86
CA GLY A 549 -3.01 -18.37 -8.72
C GLY A 549 -3.59 -17.22 -7.93
N VAL A 550 -3.43 -16.00 -8.46
CA VAL A 550 -3.95 -14.76 -7.89
C VAL A 550 -4.93 -14.11 -8.84
N ALA A 551 -6.06 -13.63 -8.31
CA ALA A 551 -7.02 -12.81 -9.04
C ALA A 551 -6.42 -11.40 -9.28
N THR A 552 -5.53 -11.29 -10.25
CA THR A 552 -4.63 -10.15 -10.45
C THR A 552 -5.24 -9.09 -11.37
N PRO A 553 -5.38 -7.83 -10.93
CA PRO A 553 -5.69 -6.68 -11.78
C PRO A 553 -4.68 -6.50 -12.91
N LEU A 554 -5.19 -6.12 -14.09
CA LEU A 554 -4.42 -5.92 -15.32
C LEU A 554 -4.68 -4.53 -15.89
N PHE A 555 -3.67 -3.96 -16.56
CA PHE A 555 -3.90 -2.87 -17.50
C PHE A 555 -4.51 -3.41 -18.79
N TRP A 556 -5.34 -2.64 -19.48
CA TRP A 556 -5.97 -3.09 -20.71
C TRP A 556 -4.98 -3.42 -21.83
N GLU A 557 -3.83 -2.75 -21.84
CA GLU A 557 -2.71 -2.96 -22.77
C GLU A 557 -2.06 -4.34 -22.63
N GLU A 558 -2.31 -5.03 -21.51
CA GLU A 558 -1.78 -6.38 -21.25
C GLU A 558 -2.74 -7.47 -21.70
N VAL A 559 -3.99 -7.10 -22.08
CA VAL A 559 -5.01 -8.05 -22.49
C VAL A 559 -4.85 -8.35 -23.97
N ASP A 560 -4.03 -9.31 -24.27
CA ASP A 560 -3.79 -9.83 -25.62
C ASP A 560 -3.73 -11.37 -25.63
N TYR A 561 -3.56 -11.96 -26.81
CA TYR A 561 -3.52 -13.40 -26.98
C TYR A 561 -2.25 -14.08 -26.47
N SER A 562 -1.26 -13.32 -25.99
CA SER A 562 -0.08 -13.84 -25.30
C SER A 562 -0.30 -13.99 -23.79
N LEU A 563 -1.42 -13.46 -23.27
CA LEU A 563 -1.76 -13.53 -21.86
C LEU A 563 -2.04 -15.00 -21.42
N HIS A 564 -1.40 -15.42 -20.34
CA HIS A 564 -1.61 -16.73 -19.74
C HIS A 564 -1.93 -16.63 -18.25
N PRO A 565 -3.05 -17.19 -17.76
CA PRO A 565 -3.45 -17.07 -16.37
C PRO A 565 -2.48 -17.71 -15.37
N VAL A 566 -1.72 -18.71 -15.78
CA VAL A 566 -0.70 -19.38 -14.94
C VAL A 566 0.47 -18.47 -14.54
N ASN A 567 0.67 -17.36 -15.25
CA ASN A 567 1.74 -16.40 -14.96
C ASN A 567 1.42 -15.48 -13.77
N PHE A 568 0.20 -15.57 -13.22
CA PHE A 568 -0.26 -14.70 -12.14
C PHE A 568 -0.36 -15.45 -10.82
N ASN A 569 0.77 -15.64 -10.18
CA ASN A 569 0.93 -16.21 -8.85
C ASN A 569 1.27 -15.12 -7.81
N MET A 570 1.51 -15.52 -6.58
CA MET A 570 1.80 -14.63 -5.46
C MET A 570 3.02 -13.71 -5.72
N GLU A 571 4.12 -14.27 -6.23
CA GLU A 571 5.36 -13.53 -6.50
C GLU A 571 5.19 -12.53 -7.64
N SER A 572 4.61 -12.99 -8.76
CA SER A 572 4.39 -12.14 -9.94
C SER A 572 3.41 -11.00 -9.64
N ALA A 573 2.35 -11.22 -8.86
CA ALA A 573 1.42 -10.18 -8.45
C ALA A 573 2.12 -9.08 -7.65
N LEU A 574 2.96 -9.43 -6.68
CA LEU A 574 3.74 -8.47 -5.90
C LEU A 574 4.79 -7.74 -6.76
N HIS A 575 5.48 -8.46 -7.65
CA HIS A 575 6.45 -7.84 -8.56
C HIS A 575 5.77 -6.80 -9.45
N ARG A 576 4.60 -7.11 -10.00
CA ARG A 576 3.80 -6.19 -10.84
C ARG A 576 3.39 -4.93 -10.07
N LEU A 577 2.84 -5.09 -8.87
CA LEU A 577 2.47 -3.95 -8.01
C LEU A 577 3.66 -3.01 -7.76
N ARG A 578 4.83 -3.56 -7.48
CA ARG A 578 6.06 -2.77 -7.23
C ARG A 578 6.58 -2.07 -8.49
N LYS A 579 6.43 -2.69 -9.66
CA LYS A 579 6.99 -2.19 -10.93
C LYS A 579 6.06 -1.23 -11.67
N GLN A 580 4.76 -1.50 -11.67
CA GLN A 580 3.78 -0.84 -12.54
C GLN A 580 2.66 -0.15 -11.75
N GLY A 581 2.54 -0.45 -10.44
CA GLY A 581 1.44 0.02 -9.61
C GLY A 581 0.17 -0.81 -9.76
N ASP A 582 -0.91 -0.30 -9.13
CA ASP A 582 -2.21 -0.95 -9.14
C ASP A 582 -3.04 -0.51 -10.38
N PRO A 583 -3.39 -1.43 -11.29
CA PRO A 583 -4.28 -1.12 -12.40
C PRO A 583 -5.67 -0.62 -11.96
N PHE A 584 -6.10 -0.96 -10.73
CA PHE A 584 -7.39 -0.56 -10.18
C PHE A 584 -7.31 0.71 -9.31
N LYS A 585 -6.20 1.46 -9.32
CA LYS A 585 -5.98 2.66 -8.49
C LYS A 585 -7.11 3.71 -8.56
N ASN A 586 -7.74 3.86 -9.72
CA ASN A 586 -8.82 4.84 -9.94
C ASN A 586 -10.23 4.23 -9.82
N TYR A 587 -10.36 2.97 -9.43
CA TYR A 587 -11.61 2.23 -9.42
C TYR A 587 -12.73 2.93 -8.62
N PHE A 588 -12.43 3.29 -7.38
CA PHE A 588 -13.43 3.91 -6.48
C PHE A 588 -13.76 5.36 -6.87
N GLN A 589 -12.81 6.09 -7.45
CA GLN A 589 -13.03 7.44 -7.98
C GLN A 589 -13.93 7.40 -9.21
N THR A 590 -13.80 6.37 -10.05
CA THR A 590 -14.61 6.17 -11.25
C THR A 590 -16.09 5.99 -10.92
N LYS A 591 -16.46 5.47 -9.76
CA LYS A 591 -17.87 5.32 -9.34
C LYS A 591 -18.67 6.62 -9.48
N SER A 592 -18.07 7.77 -9.13
CA SER A 592 -18.75 9.07 -9.15
C SER A 592 -18.86 9.72 -10.54
N ILE A 593 -18.02 9.30 -11.47
CA ILE A 593 -17.97 9.88 -12.84
C ILE A 593 -18.49 8.93 -13.91
N GLN A 594 -18.90 7.71 -13.55
CA GLN A 594 -19.39 6.70 -14.50
C GLN A 594 -20.71 7.11 -15.15
N SER A 595 -20.71 7.26 -16.46
CA SER A 595 -21.87 7.72 -17.24
C SER A 595 -22.83 6.58 -17.63
N PHE A 596 -23.21 5.71 -16.69
CA PHE A 596 -24.06 4.54 -16.96
C PHE A 596 -25.54 4.89 -17.14
N GLY A 597 -26.06 5.95 -16.51
CA GLY A 597 -27.47 6.36 -16.58
C GLY A 597 -28.01 6.53 -18.01
N PRO A 598 -27.37 7.32 -18.88
CA PRO A 598 -27.80 7.49 -20.27
C PRO A 598 -27.85 6.18 -21.06
N VAL A 599 -26.90 5.26 -20.82
CA VAL A 599 -26.88 3.94 -21.46
C VAL A 599 -28.09 3.12 -21.05
N LEU A 600 -28.42 3.12 -19.75
CA LEU A 600 -29.57 2.41 -19.20
C LEU A 600 -30.90 2.94 -19.78
N GLU A 601 -31.05 4.25 -19.92
CA GLU A 601 -32.27 4.85 -20.52
C GLU A 601 -32.50 4.37 -21.96
N VAL A 602 -31.44 4.30 -22.77
CA VAL A 602 -31.52 3.76 -24.13
C VAL A 602 -31.93 2.28 -24.13
N LEU A 603 -31.40 1.49 -23.23
CA LEU A 603 -31.74 0.07 -23.10
C LEU A 603 -33.20 -0.13 -22.66
N LYS A 604 -33.70 0.69 -21.75
CA LYS A 604 -35.11 0.67 -21.29
C LYS A 604 -36.09 1.08 -22.41
N ALA A 605 -35.69 2.02 -23.25
CA ALA A 605 -36.54 2.48 -24.36
C ALA A 605 -36.65 1.46 -25.51
N LYS A 606 -35.73 0.51 -25.63
CA LYS A 606 -35.71 -0.56 -26.63
C LYS A 606 -36.46 -1.83 -26.20
N LYS A 607 -36.89 -1.91 -24.94
CA LYS A 607 -37.70 -2.99 -24.39
C LYS A 607 -39.21 -2.68 -24.57
#